data_d4fc6d59c7401315647e4cc5b6b92f66
#
_entry.id   d4fc6d59c7401315647e4cc5b6b92f66
#
_cell.length_a   1.000
_cell.length_b   1.000
_cell.length_c   1.000
_cell.angle_alpha   90.00
_cell.angle_beta   90.00
_cell.angle_gamma   90.00
#
_symmetry.space_group_name_H-M   'P 1'
#
loop_
_entity.id
_entity.type
_entity.pdbx_description
1 polymer ?
#
loop_
_entity_poly.entity_id
_entity_poly.type
_entity_poly.pdbx_seq_one_letter_code
_entity_poly.pdbx_strand_id
1 'polypeptide(L)'
;MNSELEKVSEHMLALGLGALAHANWHANSASDHNNSWPELSVLQAAHAAEILIKARIAQEHPLLIFEKFPISKKATDNFLELKHLFEGGTTIQYKDLPERLWATTGIKLEKLELEKYQAFGKLRNSIQHFAPPQEVDFCGKTIDFIYEVIDPFINKCWGLYAIDYNEDALAERIFLIEGLIDRGIKFLVSPNSVDCCGGDMDFEWPKNNPGYEQEMRLRFAIAQFTEQNDKPS
;
A
#
# COMPACT_ATOMS: atom_id res chain seq x y z
N MET A 1 -13.84 -13.85 21.74
CA MET A 1 -13.86 -12.50 21.13
C MET A 1 -15.18 -12.37 20.40
N ASN A 2 -15.79 -11.20 20.28
CA ASN A 2 -17.03 -11.03 19.52
C ASN A 2 -16.74 -11.33 18.03
N SER A 3 -17.55 -12.16 17.37
CA SER A 3 -17.36 -12.57 15.97
C SER A 3 -17.25 -11.40 14.97
N GLU A 4 -17.82 -10.25 15.31
CA GLU A 4 -17.69 -9.03 14.51
C GLU A 4 -16.28 -8.45 14.56
N LEU A 5 -15.59 -8.53 15.70
CA LEU A 5 -14.23 -8.05 15.86
C LEU A 5 -13.20 -8.93 15.13
N GLU A 6 -13.50 -10.22 14.95
CA GLU A 6 -12.61 -11.15 14.24
C GLU A 6 -12.45 -10.80 12.76
N LYS A 7 -13.47 -10.21 12.13
CA LYS A 7 -13.48 -9.82 10.71
C LYS A 7 -12.87 -8.44 10.44
N VAL A 8 -12.52 -7.68 11.47
CA VAL A 8 -12.01 -6.30 11.29
C VAL A 8 -10.73 -6.26 10.50
N SER A 9 -9.77 -7.16 10.78
CA SER A 9 -8.49 -7.18 10.07
C SER A 9 -8.64 -7.54 8.59
N GLU A 10 -9.49 -8.51 8.25
CA GLU A 10 -9.77 -8.91 6.86
C GLU A 10 -10.45 -7.77 6.08
N HIS A 11 -11.45 -7.14 6.69
CA HIS A 11 -12.10 -5.98 6.09
C HIS A 11 -11.13 -4.83 5.85
N MET A 12 -10.28 -4.52 6.83
CA MET A 12 -9.28 -3.46 6.68
C MET A 12 -8.24 -3.81 5.61
N LEU A 13 -7.80 -5.07 5.53
CA LEU A 13 -6.89 -5.50 4.48
C LEU A 13 -7.52 -5.29 3.09
N ALA A 14 -8.74 -5.77 2.88
CA ALA A 14 -9.44 -5.59 1.61
C ALA A 14 -9.64 -4.10 1.25
N LEU A 15 -10.02 -3.26 2.22
CA LEU A 15 -10.17 -1.81 2.02
C LEU A 15 -8.83 -1.14 1.69
N GLY A 16 -7.75 -1.52 2.39
CA GLY A 16 -6.41 -0.98 2.15
C GLY A 16 -5.87 -1.34 0.76
N LEU A 17 -6.10 -2.58 0.32
CA LEU A 17 -5.72 -3.04 -1.03
C LEU A 17 -6.56 -2.35 -2.13
N GLY A 18 -7.84 -2.12 -1.89
CA GLY A 18 -8.68 -1.32 -2.78
C GLY A 18 -8.19 0.13 -2.91
N ALA A 19 -7.84 0.78 -1.79
CA ALA A 19 -7.26 2.12 -1.82
C ALA A 19 -5.90 2.16 -2.53
N LEU A 20 -5.09 1.10 -2.41
CA LEU A 20 -3.83 0.94 -3.14
C LEU A 20 -4.06 0.83 -4.65
N ALA A 21 -5.08 0.07 -5.08
CA ALA A 21 -5.44 -0.05 -6.49
C ALA A 21 -5.82 1.31 -7.11
N HIS A 22 -6.65 2.09 -6.42
CA HIS A 22 -6.97 3.46 -6.83
C HIS A 22 -5.75 4.38 -6.87
N ALA A 23 -4.84 4.28 -5.89
CA ALA A 23 -3.63 5.08 -5.87
C ALA A 23 -2.71 4.77 -7.06
N ASN A 24 -2.53 3.47 -7.39
CA ASN A 24 -1.78 3.04 -8.56
C ASN A 24 -2.40 3.60 -9.85
N TRP A 25 -3.71 3.44 -10.00
CA TRP A 25 -4.43 3.94 -11.17
C TRP A 25 -4.24 5.45 -11.35
N HIS A 26 -4.55 6.24 -10.33
CA HIS A 26 -4.46 7.70 -10.41
C HIS A 26 -3.03 8.23 -10.58
N ALA A 27 -2.02 7.49 -10.11
CA ALA A 27 -0.63 7.90 -10.27
C ALA A 27 -0.04 7.59 -11.66
N ASN A 28 -0.56 6.55 -12.32
CA ASN A 28 -0.01 6.07 -13.59
C ASN A 28 -0.87 6.44 -14.81
N SER A 29 -2.12 6.87 -14.61
CA SER A 29 -3.04 7.22 -15.68
C SER A 29 -3.30 8.73 -15.72
N ALA A 30 -3.34 9.31 -16.93
CA ALA A 30 -3.79 10.68 -17.11
C ALA A 30 -5.31 10.73 -17.27
N SER A 31 -5.95 11.79 -16.79
CA SER A 31 -7.36 12.07 -17.01
C SER A 31 -7.56 13.45 -17.59
N ASP A 32 -8.16 13.50 -18.77
CA ASP A 32 -8.55 14.77 -19.42
C ASP A 32 -9.73 15.45 -18.70
N HIS A 33 -10.44 14.71 -17.83
CA HIS A 33 -11.66 15.18 -17.16
C HIS A 33 -11.46 15.53 -15.69
N ASN A 34 -10.37 15.11 -15.07
CA ASN A 34 -10.10 15.37 -13.66
C ASN A 34 -8.63 15.67 -13.41
N ASN A 35 -8.30 16.94 -13.36
CA ASN A 35 -6.95 17.43 -13.13
C ASN A 35 -6.44 17.20 -11.70
N SER A 36 -7.29 16.70 -10.78
CA SER A 36 -6.93 16.42 -9.39
C SER A 36 -6.49 14.98 -9.15
N TRP A 37 -6.38 14.16 -10.19
CA TRP A 37 -5.89 12.78 -10.02
C TRP A 37 -4.52 12.69 -9.36
N PRO A 38 -3.55 13.55 -9.69
CA PRO A 38 -2.26 13.54 -9.00
C PRO A 38 -2.37 13.72 -7.48
N GLU A 39 -3.16 14.70 -7.03
CA GLU A 39 -3.40 14.95 -5.61
C GLU A 39 -4.20 13.81 -4.96
N LEU A 40 -5.21 13.28 -5.67
CA LEU A 40 -6.01 12.15 -5.20
C LEU A 40 -5.15 10.89 -5.04
N SER A 41 -4.18 10.66 -5.91
CA SER A 41 -3.25 9.54 -5.78
C SER A 41 -2.47 9.58 -4.47
N VAL A 42 -2.01 10.78 -4.05
CA VAL A 42 -1.33 10.99 -2.77
C VAL A 42 -2.27 10.67 -1.59
N LEU A 43 -3.50 11.19 -1.63
CA LEU A 43 -4.47 10.97 -0.55
C LEU A 43 -4.80 9.48 -0.40
N GLN A 44 -4.99 8.79 -1.51
CA GLN A 44 -5.33 7.36 -1.53
C GLN A 44 -4.15 6.47 -1.14
N ALA A 45 -2.93 6.76 -1.60
CA ALA A 45 -1.75 6.00 -1.18
C ALA A 45 -1.46 6.17 0.33
N ALA A 46 -1.62 7.37 0.87
CA ALA A 46 -1.49 7.60 2.30
C ALA A 46 -2.58 6.85 3.10
N HIS A 47 -3.81 6.86 2.60
CA HIS A 47 -4.93 6.12 3.20
C HIS A 47 -4.69 4.61 3.12
N ALA A 48 -4.23 4.09 1.98
CA ALA A 48 -3.86 2.69 1.82
C ALA A 48 -2.82 2.26 2.85
N ALA A 49 -1.71 3.00 2.98
CA ALA A 49 -0.67 2.71 3.95
C ALA A 49 -1.20 2.72 5.40
N GLU A 50 -2.03 3.71 5.75
CA GLU A 50 -2.66 3.80 7.08
C GLU A 50 -3.50 2.57 7.38
N ILE A 51 -4.40 2.20 6.47
CA ILE A 51 -5.33 1.08 6.65
C ILE A 51 -4.60 -0.27 6.63
N LEU A 52 -3.61 -0.47 5.75
CA LEU A 52 -2.82 -1.70 5.69
C LEU A 52 -1.99 -1.91 6.97
N ILE A 53 -1.36 -0.87 7.51
CA ILE A 53 -0.65 -0.98 8.79
C ILE A 53 -1.63 -1.31 9.92
N LYS A 54 -2.80 -0.65 9.97
CA LYS A 54 -3.85 -0.97 10.96
C LYS A 54 -4.37 -2.40 10.77
N ALA A 55 -4.53 -2.88 9.53
CA ALA A 55 -4.93 -4.27 9.26
C ALA A 55 -3.93 -5.27 9.87
N ARG A 56 -2.63 -5.03 9.69
CA ARG A 56 -1.58 -5.90 10.25
C ARG A 56 -1.59 -5.87 11.79
N ILE A 57 -1.77 -4.71 12.41
CA ILE A 57 -1.91 -4.58 13.87
C ILE A 57 -3.17 -5.31 14.36
N ALA A 58 -4.30 -5.15 13.64
CA ALA A 58 -5.57 -5.77 13.99
C ALA A 58 -5.56 -7.30 13.88
N GLN A 59 -4.64 -7.91 13.10
CA GLN A 59 -4.44 -9.37 13.08
C GLN A 59 -3.95 -9.91 14.42
N GLU A 60 -3.15 -9.13 15.17
CA GLU A 60 -2.78 -9.51 16.54
C GLU A 60 -3.99 -9.37 17.49
N HIS A 61 -4.65 -8.22 17.45
CA HIS A 61 -5.92 -7.99 18.14
C HIS A 61 -6.56 -6.67 17.65
N PRO A 62 -7.85 -6.65 17.28
CA PRO A 62 -8.52 -5.48 16.72
C PRO A 62 -8.48 -4.23 17.60
N LEU A 63 -8.46 -4.39 18.92
CA LEU A 63 -8.41 -3.25 19.83
C LEU A 63 -7.05 -2.52 19.83
N LEU A 64 -5.99 -3.13 19.32
CA LEU A 64 -4.66 -2.51 19.28
C LEU A 64 -4.56 -1.33 18.32
N ILE A 65 -5.53 -1.17 17.39
CA ILE A 65 -5.60 0.00 16.51
C ILE A 65 -6.18 1.25 17.19
N PHE A 66 -6.66 1.13 18.43
CA PHE A 66 -7.24 2.25 19.16
C PHE A 66 -6.21 2.89 20.10
N GLU A 67 -6.22 4.22 20.12
CA GLU A 67 -5.50 5.04 21.11
C GLU A 67 -6.34 5.23 22.38
N LYS A 68 -7.67 5.45 22.18
CA LYS A 68 -8.61 5.64 23.27
C LYS A 68 -9.83 4.74 23.12
N PHE A 69 -10.24 4.14 24.21
CA PHE A 69 -11.46 3.35 24.29
C PHE A 69 -12.65 4.18 24.77
N PRO A 70 -13.89 3.76 24.43
CA PRO A 70 -15.08 4.36 24.99
C PRO A 70 -15.11 4.20 26.51
N ILE A 71 -15.68 5.20 27.20
CA ILE A 71 -15.77 5.19 28.67
C ILE A 71 -16.92 4.28 29.08
N SER A 72 -16.65 3.27 29.91
CA SER A 72 -17.63 2.26 30.36
C SER A 72 -18.87 2.83 31.07
N LYS A 73 -18.80 4.02 31.64
CA LYS A 73 -19.94 4.70 32.29
C LYS A 73 -21.13 4.99 31.37
N LYS A 74 -20.90 4.94 30.04
CA LYS A 74 -21.94 5.12 29.01
C LYS A 74 -22.41 3.80 28.41
N ALA A 75 -21.73 2.69 28.68
CA ALA A 75 -22.09 1.38 28.17
C ALA A 75 -23.09 0.74 29.13
N THR A 76 -24.29 0.46 28.62
CA THR A 76 -25.30 -0.33 29.34
C THR A 76 -25.07 -1.83 29.22
N ASP A 77 -24.17 -2.23 28.32
CA ASP A 77 -23.88 -3.61 27.97
C ASP A 77 -22.61 -4.11 28.71
N ASN A 78 -22.61 -5.40 29.05
CA ASN A 78 -21.51 -6.01 29.83
C ASN A 78 -20.22 -6.23 29.01
N PHE A 79 -20.31 -6.10 27.67
CA PHE A 79 -19.19 -6.34 26.75
C PHE A 79 -19.00 -5.17 25.81
N LEU A 80 -17.75 -4.93 25.44
CA LEU A 80 -17.37 -3.97 24.40
C LEU A 80 -17.77 -4.53 23.03
N GLU A 81 -18.65 -3.83 22.34
CA GLU A 81 -19.08 -4.15 21.00
C GLU A 81 -18.52 -3.15 19.98
N LEU A 82 -18.57 -3.52 18.69
CA LEU A 82 -18.08 -2.67 17.59
C LEU A 82 -18.76 -1.30 17.57
N LYS A 83 -20.07 -1.23 17.84
CA LYS A 83 -20.82 0.03 17.94
C LYS A 83 -20.24 1.01 18.95
N HIS A 84 -19.78 0.52 20.11
CA HIS A 84 -19.18 1.36 21.15
C HIS A 84 -17.84 1.95 20.71
N LEU A 85 -17.07 1.19 19.91
CA LEU A 85 -15.81 1.67 19.33
C LEU A 85 -16.05 2.76 18.30
N PHE A 86 -17.09 2.66 17.48
CA PHE A 86 -17.45 3.71 16.52
C PHE A 86 -17.91 5.00 17.22
N GLU A 87 -18.67 4.89 18.31
CA GLU A 87 -19.23 6.05 19.00
C GLU A 87 -18.23 6.78 19.91
N GLY A 88 -17.29 6.07 20.48
CA GLY A 88 -16.41 6.64 21.51
C GLY A 88 -14.94 6.28 21.42
N GLY A 89 -14.56 5.43 20.47
CA GLY A 89 -13.16 5.07 20.23
C GLY A 89 -12.43 6.10 19.37
N THR A 90 -11.13 6.25 19.61
CA THR A 90 -10.23 7.04 18.76
C THR A 90 -9.14 6.13 18.26
N THR A 91 -8.99 5.99 16.95
CA THR A 91 -7.93 5.17 16.37
C THR A 91 -6.58 5.92 16.36
N ILE A 92 -5.50 5.15 16.29
CA ILE A 92 -4.13 5.66 16.25
C ILE A 92 -3.96 6.54 15.02
N GLN A 93 -3.26 7.65 15.19
CA GLN A 93 -2.96 8.59 14.11
C GLN A 93 -1.89 8.03 13.17
N TYR A 94 -1.93 8.46 11.89
CA TYR A 94 -0.99 8.06 10.84
C TYR A 94 0.48 8.09 11.31
N LYS A 95 0.91 9.19 11.93
CA LYS A 95 2.30 9.40 12.37
C LYS A 95 2.79 8.41 13.43
N ASP A 96 1.88 7.86 14.23
CA ASP A 96 2.18 6.98 15.37
C ASP A 96 2.06 5.48 15.01
N LEU A 97 1.58 5.17 13.81
CA LEU A 97 1.37 3.80 13.35
C LEU A 97 2.65 2.97 13.24
N PRO A 98 3.79 3.50 12.73
CA PRO A 98 5.03 2.70 12.66
C PRO A 98 5.52 2.22 14.02
N GLU A 99 5.42 3.05 15.04
CA GLU A 99 5.80 2.68 16.41
C GLU A 99 4.85 1.64 16.99
N ARG A 100 3.54 1.80 16.75
CA ARG A 100 2.54 0.83 17.20
C ARG A 100 2.70 -0.51 16.48
N LEU A 101 2.99 -0.51 15.18
CA LEU A 101 3.26 -1.70 14.39
C LEU A 101 4.43 -2.49 15.00
N TRP A 102 5.54 -1.81 15.24
CA TRP A 102 6.71 -2.43 15.87
C TRP A 102 6.36 -3.00 17.26
N ALA A 103 5.72 -2.22 18.09
CA ALA A 103 5.41 -2.61 19.48
C ALA A 103 4.45 -3.81 19.57
N THR A 104 3.58 -4.01 18.58
CA THR A 104 2.55 -5.07 18.63
C THR A 104 2.92 -6.30 17.80
N THR A 105 3.69 -6.15 16.73
CA THR A 105 3.97 -7.23 15.76
C THR A 105 5.46 -7.56 15.65
N GLY A 106 6.36 -6.73 16.17
CA GLY A 106 7.80 -6.81 15.95
C GLY A 106 8.23 -6.37 14.54
N ILE A 107 7.30 -6.01 13.65
CA ILE A 107 7.61 -5.54 12.29
C ILE A 107 8.01 -4.07 12.38
N LYS A 108 9.18 -3.74 11.84
CA LYS A 108 9.74 -2.39 11.81
C LYS A 108 9.89 -1.94 10.37
N LEU A 109 9.50 -0.71 10.10
CA LEU A 109 9.92 -0.02 8.88
C LEU A 109 11.40 0.33 9.01
N GLU A 110 12.16 0.03 7.96
CA GLU A 110 13.57 0.40 7.91
C GLU A 110 13.71 1.94 7.91
N LYS A 111 14.89 2.45 8.26
CA LYS A 111 15.10 3.89 8.41
C LYS A 111 14.63 4.71 7.21
N LEU A 112 14.98 4.27 6.00
CA LEU A 112 14.61 4.97 4.76
C LEU A 112 13.09 4.89 4.48
N GLU A 113 12.48 3.73 4.71
CA GLU A 113 11.03 3.55 4.59
C GLU A 113 10.27 4.45 5.56
N LEU A 114 10.74 4.55 6.82
CA LEU A 114 10.14 5.40 7.83
C LEU A 114 10.25 6.90 7.47
N GLU A 115 11.41 7.33 6.98
CA GLU A 115 11.63 8.72 6.52
C GLU A 115 10.67 9.05 5.37
N LYS A 116 10.51 8.15 4.38
CA LYS A 116 9.57 8.30 3.27
C LYS A 116 8.13 8.29 3.74
N TYR A 117 7.75 7.39 4.63
CA TYR A 117 6.43 7.34 5.24
C TYR A 117 6.04 8.66 5.91
N GLN A 118 6.95 9.21 6.73
CA GLN A 118 6.72 10.47 7.43
C GLN A 118 6.65 11.67 6.47
N ALA A 119 7.54 11.71 5.46
CA ALA A 119 7.54 12.77 4.45
C ALA A 119 6.24 12.74 3.62
N PHE A 120 5.78 11.56 3.25
CA PHE A 120 4.54 11.38 2.50
C PHE A 120 3.30 11.78 3.32
N GLY A 121 3.29 11.47 4.63
CA GLY A 121 2.25 11.94 5.54
C GLY A 121 2.17 13.47 5.65
N LYS A 122 3.32 14.18 5.59
CA LYS A 122 3.35 15.65 5.55
C LYS A 122 2.79 16.18 4.23
N LEU A 123 3.14 15.56 3.10
CA LEU A 123 2.61 15.92 1.78
C LEU A 123 1.08 15.75 1.74
N ARG A 124 0.57 14.60 2.19
CA ARG A 124 -0.87 14.35 2.32
C ARG A 124 -1.57 15.42 3.15
N ASN A 125 -1.00 15.80 4.28
CA ASN A 125 -1.60 16.82 5.16
C ASN A 125 -1.61 18.21 4.50
N SER A 126 -0.59 18.57 3.71
CA SER A 126 -0.60 19.84 2.98
C SER A 126 -1.73 19.89 1.95
N ILE A 127 -1.94 18.83 1.19
CA ILE A 127 -3.02 18.74 0.20
C ILE A 127 -4.39 18.78 0.89
N GLN A 128 -4.56 18.05 1.98
CA GLN A 128 -5.86 17.89 2.65
C GLN A 128 -6.33 19.14 3.38
N HIS A 129 -5.41 19.93 3.97
CA HIS A 129 -5.74 20.99 4.90
C HIS A 129 -5.40 22.42 4.41
N PHE A 130 -4.61 22.55 3.33
CA PHE A 130 -4.16 23.86 2.87
C PHE A 130 -4.33 23.98 1.36
N ALA A 131 -3.25 23.79 0.65
CA ALA A 131 -3.15 23.81 -0.79
C ALA A 131 -1.99 22.91 -1.21
N PRO A 132 -2.06 22.32 -2.41
CA PRO A 132 -0.95 21.55 -2.94
C PRO A 132 0.29 22.46 -3.06
N PRO A 133 1.49 21.97 -2.67
CA PRO A 133 2.72 22.68 -2.94
C PRO A 133 2.90 22.86 -4.46
N GLN A 134 3.43 24.04 -4.86
CA GLN A 134 3.70 24.28 -6.26
C GLN A 134 4.87 23.44 -6.76
N GLU A 135 4.84 23.06 -8.03
CA GLU A 135 5.94 22.35 -8.73
C GLU A 135 6.29 20.95 -8.14
N VAL A 136 5.34 20.27 -7.51
CA VAL A 136 5.54 18.90 -7.01
C VAL A 136 5.00 17.89 -8.01
N ASP A 137 5.82 16.91 -8.37
CA ASP A 137 5.39 15.72 -9.09
C ASP A 137 4.67 14.76 -8.12
N PHE A 138 3.36 14.94 -7.97
CA PHE A 138 2.52 14.12 -7.10
C PHE A 138 2.47 12.66 -7.55
N CYS A 139 2.39 12.43 -8.86
CA CYS A 139 2.36 11.07 -9.43
C CYS A 139 3.68 10.34 -9.13
N GLY A 140 4.82 10.96 -9.43
CA GLY A 140 6.12 10.37 -9.11
C GLY A 140 6.28 10.10 -7.61
N LYS A 141 5.89 11.05 -6.74
CA LYS A 141 5.93 10.86 -5.28
C LYS A 141 5.04 9.73 -4.80
N THR A 142 3.87 9.54 -5.42
CA THR A 142 2.96 8.45 -5.10
C THR A 142 3.55 7.11 -5.52
N ILE A 143 4.11 7.02 -6.73
CA ILE A 143 4.75 5.81 -7.24
C ILE A 143 5.95 5.43 -6.35
N ASP A 144 6.84 6.37 -6.05
CA ASP A 144 7.97 6.14 -5.14
C ASP A 144 7.49 5.60 -3.79
N PHE A 145 6.43 6.19 -3.23
CA PHE A 145 5.88 5.77 -1.94
C PHE A 145 5.26 4.38 -1.99
N ILE A 146 4.52 4.06 -3.05
CA ILE A 146 3.92 2.74 -3.23
C ILE A 146 5.01 1.67 -3.31
N TYR A 147 5.98 1.83 -4.21
CA TYR A 147 6.95 0.77 -4.51
C TYR A 147 8.15 0.70 -3.56
N GLU A 148 8.41 1.75 -2.79
CA GLU A 148 9.51 1.77 -1.82
C GLU A 148 9.06 1.61 -0.36
N VAL A 149 7.74 1.77 -0.07
CA VAL A 149 7.21 1.63 1.30
C VAL A 149 6.07 0.62 1.38
N ILE A 150 5.02 0.76 0.54
CA ILE A 150 3.84 -0.12 0.65
C ILE A 150 4.17 -1.52 0.10
N ASP A 151 4.79 -1.64 -1.07
CA ASP A 151 5.11 -2.90 -1.72
C ASP A 151 5.96 -3.83 -0.83
N PRO A 152 7.13 -3.40 -0.30
CA PRO A 152 7.90 -4.24 0.62
C PRO A 152 7.13 -4.56 1.91
N PHE A 153 6.30 -3.64 2.41
CA PHE A 153 5.50 -3.87 3.60
C PHE A 153 4.44 -4.96 3.40
N ILE A 154 3.61 -4.87 2.33
CA ILE A 154 2.57 -5.88 2.08
C ILE A 154 3.15 -7.23 1.70
N ASN A 155 4.29 -7.24 1.01
CA ASN A 155 4.99 -8.48 0.71
C ASN A 155 5.50 -9.17 1.98
N LYS A 156 6.15 -8.41 2.87
CA LYS A 156 6.63 -8.93 4.17
C LYS A 156 5.51 -9.46 5.06
N CYS A 157 4.33 -8.81 5.03
CA CYS A 157 3.21 -9.16 5.91
C CYS A 157 2.34 -10.30 5.36
N TRP A 158 2.13 -10.35 4.04
CA TRP A 158 1.13 -11.24 3.42
C TRP A 158 1.60 -11.92 2.14
N GLY A 159 2.83 -11.68 1.68
CA GLY A 159 3.31 -12.20 0.39
C GLY A 159 2.63 -11.55 -0.81
N LEU A 160 2.03 -10.37 -0.64
CA LEU A 160 1.32 -9.63 -1.69
C LEU A 160 2.26 -8.67 -2.42
N TYR A 161 1.88 -8.27 -3.63
CA TYR A 161 2.68 -7.43 -4.52
C TYR A 161 1.84 -6.23 -4.97
N ALA A 162 2.37 -5.01 -4.86
CA ALA A 162 1.61 -3.80 -5.19
C ALA A 162 1.20 -3.73 -6.67
N ILE A 163 1.96 -4.33 -7.58
CA ILE A 163 1.63 -4.39 -9.00
C ILE A 163 0.39 -5.22 -9.33
N ASP A 164 -0.05 -6.10 -8.42
CA ASP A 164 -1.28 -6.88 -8.60
C ASP A 164 -2.54 -6.08 -8.26
N TYR A 165 -2.39 -4.91 -7.64
CA TYR A 165 -3.49 -4.04 -7.22
C TYR A 165 -3.53 -2.80 -8.11
N ASN A 166 -4.31 -2.90 -9.18
CA ASN A 166 -4.67 -1.81 -10.08
C ASN A 166 -6.18 -1.89 -10.36
N GLU A 167 -6.84 -0.76 -10.68
CA GLU A 167 -8.32 -0.73 -10.81
C GLU A 167 -8.85 -1.57 -11.95
N ASP A 168 -8.07 -1.79 -12.99
CA ASP A 168 -8.57 -2.50 -14.17
C ASP A 168 -7.67 -3.66 -14.61
N ALA A 169 -8.25 -4.49 -15.47
CA ALA A 169 -7.83 -5.84 -15.80
C ALA A 169 -6.46 -5.95 -16.52
N LEU A 170 -6.10 -7.15 -16.90
CA LEU A 170 -4.86 -7.67 -17.49
C LEU A 170 -4.08 -6.74 -18.45
N ALA A 171 -4.74 -5.95 -19.31
CA ALA A 171 -4.07 -5.04 -20.25
C ALA A 171 -3.35 -3.88 -19.52
N GLU A 172 -3.90 -3.41 -18.43
CA GLU A 172 -3.35 -2.27 -17.69
C GLU A 172 -2.17 -2.63 -16.80
N ARG A 173 -2.04 -3.89 -16.38
CA ARG A 173 -0.87 -4.36 -15.64
C ARG A 173 0.41 -4.25 -16.47
N ILE A 174 0.35 -4.52 -17.77
CA ILE A 174 1.50 -4.34 -18.69
C ILE A 174 1.89 -2.88 -18.75
N PHE A 175 0.94 -1.97 -18.94
CA PHE A 175 1.20 -0.52 -18.96
C PHE A 175 1.77 0.00 -17.64
N LEU A 176 1.27 -0.54 -16.50
CA LEU A 176 1.85 -0.20 -15.19
C LEU A 176 3.32 -0.63 -15.08
N ILE A 177 3.63 -1.86 -15.49
CA ILE A 177 4.99 -2.40 -15.46
C ILE A 177 5.91 -1.60 -16.38
N GLU A 178 5.49 -1.33 -17.61
CA GLU A 178 6.23 -0.49 -18.56
C GLU A 178 6.49 0.90 -17.99
N GLY A 179 5.46 1.54 -17.42
CA GLY A 179 5.60 2.86 -16.80
C GLY A 179 6.55 2.89 -15.61
N LEU A 180 6.63 1.82 -14.82
CA LEU A 180 7.59 1.69 -13.72
C LEU A 180 9.02 1.49 -14.25
N ILE A 181 9.17 0.67 -15.30
CA ILE A 181 10.48 0.42 -15.94
C ILE A 181 10.99 1.71 -16.59
N ASP A 182 10.18 2.43 -17.35
CA ASP A 182 10.56 3.69 -17.99
C ASP A 182 11.05 4.74 -16.98
N ARG A 183 10.46 4.75 -15.79
CA ARG A 183 10.86 5.62 -14.69
C ARG A 183 12.06 5.10 -13.90
N GLY A 184 12.53 3.88 -14.16
CA GLY A 184 13.60 3.23 -13.40
C GLY A 184 13.24 2.88 -11.97
N ILE A 185 11.94 2.69 -11.69
CA ILE A 185 11.42 2.32 -10.38
C ILE A 185 11.60 0.81 -10.15
N LYS A 186 12.24 0.45 -9.05
CA LYS A 186 12.37 -0.95 -8.64
C LYS A 186 11.12 -1.39 -7.90
N PHE A 187 10.55 -2.51 -8.31
CA PHE A 187 9.36 -3.10 -7.71
C PHE A 187 9.52 -4.62 -7.50
N LEU A 188 8.71 -5.20 -6.65
CA LEU A 188 8.63 -6.64 -6.47
C LEU A 188 7.79 -7.24 -7.59
N VAL A 189 8.33 -8.23 -8.30
CA VAL A 189 7.64 -8.89 -9.40
C VAL A 189 6.78 -10.01 -8.86
N SER A 190 5.47 -9.90 -9.09
CA SER A 190 4.51 -10.95 -8.75
C SER A 190 4.63 -12.13 -9.73
N PRO A 191 4.51 -13.39 -9.28
CA PRO A 191 4.37 -14.54 -10.17
C PRO A 191 3.24 -14.35 -11.19
N ASN A 192 2.10 -13.77 -10.78
CA ASN A 192 0.97 -13.48 -11.68
C ASN A 192 1.30 -12.45 -12.79
N SER A 193 2.35 -11.66 -12.62
CA SER A 193 2.75 -10.64 -13.59
C SER A 193 3.64 -11.18 -14.69
N VAL A 194 4.27 -12.33 -14.47
CA VAL A 194 5.16 -12.97 -15.46
C VAL A 194 4.37 -13.44 -16.67
N ASP A 195 3.21 -14.05 -16.47
CA ASP A 195 2.32 -14.51 -17.54
C ASP A 195 1.82 -13.37 -18.45
N CYS A 196 1.63 -12.18 -17.85
CA CYS A 196 1.17 -11.01 -18.60
C CYS A 196 2.25 -10.43 -19.53
N CYS A 197 3.53 -10.61 -19.17
CA CYS A 197 4.65 -10.01 -19.91
C CYS A 197 5.12 -10.87 -21.11
N GLY A 198 4.55 -12.08 -21.32
CA GLY A 198 5.02 -13.03 -22.34
C GLY A 198 6.50 -13.35 -22.14
N GLY A 199 6.96 -14.56 -22.31
CA GLY A 199 8.32 -15.00 -21.93
C GLY A 199 9.52 -14.20 -22.50
N ASP A 200 9.31 -13.34 -23.50
CA ASP A 200 10.31 -12.38 -24.04
C ASP A 200 10.00 -10.98 -23.50
N MET A 201 10.64 -10.64 -22.38
CA MET A 201 10.57 -9.31 -21.78
C MET A 201 11.36 -8.29 -22.61
N ASP A 202 10.78 -7.86 -23.73
CA ASP A 202 11.39 -6.87 -24.63
C ASP A 202 11.02 -5.45 -24.21
N PHE A 203 11.32 -5.12 -22.93
CA PHE A 203 11.12 -3.77 -22.40
C PHE A 203 12.23 -2.83 -22.85
N GLU A 204 11.88 -1.57 -23.08
CA GLU A 204 12.86 -0.51 -23.23
C GLU A 204 13.45 -0.13 -21.84
N TRP A 205 14.64 -0.63 -21.54
CA TRP A 205 15.28 -0.42 -20.24
C TRP A 205 15.92 0.98 -20.13
N PRO A 206 15.80 1.65 -18.96
CA PRO A 206 16.37 2.98 -18.77
C PRO A 206 17.90 2.96 -18.85
N LYS A 207 18.45 3.66 -19.85
CA LYS A 207 19.90 3.73 -20.12
C LYS A 207 20.69 4.46 -19.03
N ASN A 208 20.02 5.27 -18.22
CA ASN A 208 20.64 6.15 -17.21
C ASN A 208 20.84 5.47 -15.86
N ASN A 209 20.44 4.22 -15.69
CA ASN A 209 20.51 3.50 -14.42
C ASN A 209 21.26 2.17 -14.59
N PRO A 210 22.60 2.20 -14.55
CA PRO A 210 23.40 0.98 -14.73
C PRO A 210 23.08 -0.03 -13.62
N GLY A 211 22.80 -1.28 -14.03
CA GLY A 211 22.43 -2.37 -13.12
C GLY A 211 20.93 -2.50 -12.85
N TYR A 212 20.09 -1.53 -13.21
CA TYR A 212 18.64 -1.62 -13.07
C TYR A 212 18.05 -2.79 -13.87
N GLU A 213 18.37 -2.86 -15.15
CA GLU A 213 17.95 -3.95 -16.04
C GLU A 213 18.34 -5.31 -15.47
N GLN A 214 19.61 -5.46 -15.06
CA GLN A 214 20.10 -6.73 -14.51
C GLN A 214 19.33 -7.13 -13.25
N GLU A 215 19.07 -6.20 -12.35
CA GLU A 215 18.31 -6.45 -11.13
C GLU A 215 16.86 -6.81 -11.43
N MET A 216 16.19 -6.07 -12.32
CA MET A 216 14.80 -6.36 -12.66
C MET A 216 14.65 -7.67 -13.41
N ARG A 217 15.54 -7.99 -14.36
CA ARG A 217 15.56 -9.31 -15.03
C ARG A 217 15.73 -10.46 -14.03
N LEU A 218 16.56 -10.28 -12.99
CA LEU A 218 16.71 -11.25 -11.92
C LEU A 218 15.39 -11.42 -11.14
N ARG A 219 14.69 -10.32 -10.80
CA ARG A 219 13.39 -10.37 -10.10
C ARG A 219 12.32 -11.09 -10.92
N PHE A 220 12.26 -10.83 -12.22
CA PHE A 220 11.35 -11.54 -13.12
C PHE A 220 11.69 -13.04 -13.21
N ALA A 221 12.96 -13.40 -13.31
CA ALA A 221 13.38 -14.80 -13.33
C ALA A 221 13.02 -15.53 -12.03
N ILE A 222 13.18 -14.89 -10.88
CA ILE A 222 12.78 -15.46 -9.59
C ILE A 222 11.26 -15.66 -9.54
N ALA A 223 10.46 -14.69 -9.97
CA ALA A 223 9.01 -14.79 -9.99
C ALA A 223 8.54 -15.94 -10.93
N GLN A 224 9.15 -16.07 -12.11
CA GLN A 224 8.86 -17.16 -13.04
C GLN A 224 9.15 -18.54 -12.45
N PHE A 225 10.28 -18.68 -11.74
CA PHE A 225 10.63 -19.94 -11.08
C PHE A 225 9.63 -20.29 -9.97
N THR A 226 9.17 -19.32 -9.22
CA THR A 226 8.15 -19.49 -8.16
C THR A 226 6.84 -19.97 -8.76
N GLU A 227 6.37 -19.35 -9.84
CA GLU A 227 5.14 -19.72 -10.53
C GLU A 227 5.14 -21.18 -11.05
N GLN A 228 6.28 -21.63 -11.60
CA GLN A 228 6.42 -23.00 -12.11
C GLN A 228 6.35 -24.06 -11.01
N ASN A 229 6.79 -23.74 -9.80
CA ASN A 229 6.79 -24.68 -8.68
C ASN A 229 5.48 -24.69 -7.89
N ASP A 230 4.66 -23.65 -7.98
CA ASP A 230 3.36 -23.55 -7.30
C ASP A 230 2.20 -24.15 -8.12
N LYS A 231 2.40 -24.51 -9.40
CA LYS A 231 1.40 -25.22 -10.20
C LYS A 231 1.27 -26.66 -9.71
N PRO A 232 0.11 -27.08 -9.15
CA PRO A 232 -0.10 -28.48 -8.75
C PRO A 232 0.03 -29.37 -9.97
N SER A 233 0.82 -30.43 -9.83
CA SER A 233 1.01 -31.51 -10.80
C SER A 233 -0.26 -32.34 -11.02
#